data_d7adad82d766be7a5c4bfa77dbe958e0
#
_entry.id   d7adad82d766be7a5c4bfa77dbe958e0
#
_cell.length_a   1.000
_cell.length_b   1.000
_cell.length_c   1.000
_cell.angle_alpha   90.00
_cell.angle_beta   90.00
_cell.angle_gamma   90.00
#
_symmetry.space_group_name_H-M   'P 1'
#
loop_
_entity.id
_entity.type
_entity.pdbx_description
1 polymer ?
#
loop_
_entity_poly.entity_id
_entity_poly.type
_entity_poly.pdbx_seq_one_letter_code
_entity_poly.pdbx_strand_id
1 'polypeptide(L)'
;MIKAFIPNFLTLLNLICGCFSIAFAFQFQFDAVLILVLMGVLLDFLDGLAARLLNAESNFGKQLDSLSDIVTSGVVPGIVVYQLFKLSGNRVLDFDLNSYMNPIFNLDLVFSISPVAFIAFLITLGSAVRLAKFNTIDYTDEFEGLPTPANALFFVALPLLIDHVYLIESKEYLLNNYTLITLTISSVILMNVPFRLFSLRLSLRKYDYNIFKILTIVLSIPIILLFGLGGFSLVIILYLFLNVIRNLWSLI
;
A
#
# COMPACT_ATOMS: atom_id res chain seq x y z
N MET A 1 5.64 -24.70 -21.61
CA MET A 1 5.80 -24.83 -20.14
C MET A 1 7.01 -24.08 -19.62
N ILE A 2 8.23 -24.22 -20.16
CA ILE A 2 9.45 -23.58 -19.64
C ILE A 2 9.39 -22.04 -19.68
N LYS A 3 8.82 -21.45 -20.74
CA LYS A 3 8.71 -19.99 -20.88
C LYS A 3 7.84 -19.31 -19.80
N ALA A 4 6.75 -19.96 -19.38
CA ALA A 4 5.87 -19.46 -18.34
C ALA A 4 6.45 -19.66 -16.91
N PHE A 5 7.49 -20.47 -16.77
CA PHE A 5 8.12 -20.70 -15.47
C PHE A 5 8.79 -19.44 -14.93
N ILE A 6 9.49 -18.67 -15.79
CA ILE A 6 10.24 -17.49 -15.38
C ILE A 6 9.32 -16.41 -14.78
N PRO A 7 8.27 -15.93 -15.48
CA PRO A 7 7.37 -14.94 -14.88
C PRO A 7 6.71 -15.46 -13.60
N ASN A 8 6.16 -16.68 -13.62
CA ASN A 8 5.51 -17.24 -12.42
C ASN A 8 6.47 -17.37 -11.23
N PHE A 9 7.74 -17.64 -11.46
CA PHE A 9 8.77 -17.69 -10.41
C PHE A 9 9.02 -16.30 -9.82
N LEU A 10 9.07 -15.25 -10.64
CA LEU A 10 9.18 -13.87 -10.17
C LEU A 10 7.97 -13.46 -9.33
N THR A 11 6.76 -13.84 -9.76
CA THR A 11 5.52 -13.62 -8.99
C THR A 11 5.57 -14.34 -7.62
N LEU A 12 6.09 -15.56 -7.57
CA LEU A 12 6.26 -16.28 -6.29
C LEU A 12 7.31 -15.61 -5.39
N LEU A 13 8.37 -15.04 -5.96
CA LEU A 13 9.33 -14.23 -5.18
C LEU A 13 8.69 -12.96 -4.62
N ASN A 14 7.81 -12.28 -5.37
CA ASN A 14 7.00 -11.17 -4.85
C ASN A 14 6.16 -11.64 -3.64
N LEU A 15 5.47 -12.77 -3.74
CA LEU A 15 4.71 -13.36 -2.63
C LEU A 15 5.59 -13.62 -1.40
N ILE A 16 6.79 -14.18 -1.59
CA ILE A 16 7.75 -14.44 -0.52
C ILE A 16 8.17 -13.12 0.15
N CYS A 17 8.45 -12.06 -0.63
CA CYS A 17 8.73 -10.72 -0.08
C CYS A 17 7.58 -10.23 0.80
N GLY A 18 6.33 -10.43 0.38
CA GLY A 18 5.15 -10.11 1.18
C GLY A 18 5.09 -10.89 2.49
N CYS A 19 5.33 -12.20 2.45
CA CYS A 19 5.35 -13.06 3.65
C CYS A 19 6.43 -12.62 4.65
N PHE A 20 7.65 -12.34 4.19
CA PHE A 20 8.70 -11.83 5.07
C PHE A 20 8.39 -10.44 5.61
N SER A 21 7.80 -9.57 4.79
CA SER A 21 7.33 -8.25 5.24
C SER A 21 6.36 -8.36 6.42
N ILE A 22 5.44 -9.32 6.38
CA ILE A 22 4.52 -9.58 7.50
C ILE A 22 5.29 -9.96 8.76
N ALA A 23 6.26 -10.89 8.66
CA ALA A 23 7.06 -11.32 9.80
C ALA A 23 7.86 -10.15 10.43
N PHE A 24 8.47 -9.30 9.61
CA PHE A 24 9.19 -8.10 10.07
C PHE A 24 8.25 -7.02 10.62
N ALA A 25 7.05 -6.86 10.06
CA ALA A 25 6.06 -5.92 10.57
C ALA A 25 5.62 -6.26 12.00
N PHE A 26 5.48 -7.54 12.34
CA PHE A 26 5.21 -7.97 13.72
C PHE A 26 6.37 -7.70 14.68
N GLN A 27 7.58 -7.56 14.17
CA GLN A 27 8.78 -7.19 14.95
C GLN A 27 9.02 -5.67 14.97
N PHE A 28 8.12 -4.85 14.41
CA PHE A 28 8.27 -3.39 14.26
C PHE A 28 9.50 -2.96 13.45
N GLN A 29 10.04 -3.84 12.60
CA GLN A 29 11.20 -3.54 11.73
C GLN A 29 10.72 -2.95 10.39
N PHE A 30 10.19 -1.73 10.45
CA PHE A 30 9.53 -1.09 9.30
C PHE A 30 10.48 -0.77 8.15
N ASP A 31 11.77 -0.57 8.40
CA ASP A 31 12.80 -0.42 7.34
C ASP A 31 12.86 -1.67 6.47
N ALA A 32 12.96 -2.85 7.10
CA ALA A 32 12.98 -4.13 6.39
C ALA A 32 11.67 -4.37 5.64
N VAL A 33 10.53 -4.03 6.24
CA VAL A 33 9.21 -4.13 5.60
C VAL A 33 9.18 -3.30 4.32
N LEU A 34 9.61 -2.03 4.36
CA LEU A 34 9.60 -1.16 3.19
C LEU A 34 10.53 -1.67 2.10
N ILE A 35 11.75 -2.11 2.44
CA ILE A 35 12.69 -2.66 1.45
C ILE A 35 12.10 -3.90 0.77
N LEU A 36 11.50 -4.82 1.52
CA LEU A 36 10.87 -6.02 0.98
C LEU A 36 9.65 -5.70 0.12
N VAL A 37 8.83 -4.73 0.50
CA VAL A 37 7.69 -4.28 -0.33
C VAL A 37 8.18 -3.63 -1.62
N LEU A 38 9.23 -2.79 -1.58
CA LEU A 38 9.85 -2.23 -2.79
C LEU A 38 10.40 -3.31 -3.70
N MET A 39 11.06 -4.34 -3.13
CA MET A 39 11.50 -5.51 -3.89
C MET A 39 10.32 -6.28 -4.49
N GLY A 40 9.24 -6.48 -3.74
CA GLY A 40 8.03 -7.13 -4.21
C GLY A 40 7.41 -6.39 -5.40
N VAL A 41 7.24 -5.07 -5.30
CA VAL A 41 6.74 -4.21 -6.40
C VAL A 41 7.66 -4.26 -7.63
N LEU A 42 8.98 -4.32 -7.43
CA LEU A 42 9.92 -4.49 -8.54
C LEU A 42 9.77 -5.86 -9.21
N LEU A 43 9.63 -6.93 -8.43
CA LEU A 43 9.45 -8.29 -8.93
C LEU A 43 8.13 -8.45 -9.71
N ASP A 44 7.03 -7.84 -9.22
CA ASP A 44 5.75 -7.72 -9.91
C ASP A 44 5.91 -7.04 -11.28
N PHE A 45 6.59 -5.89 -11.32
CA PHE A 45 6.87 -5.23 -12.59
C PHE A 45 7.69 -6.12 -13.55
N LEU A 46 8.68 -6.85 -13.02
CA LEU A 46 9.55 -7.71 -13.82
C LEU A 46 8.84 -8.96 -14.33
N ASP A 47 7.91 -9.54 -13.58
CA ASP A 47 7.15 -10.72 -14.02
C ASP A 47 6.20 -10.38 -15.19
N GLY A 48 5.48 -9.25 -15.12
CA GLY A 48 4.67 -8.75 -16.21
C GLY A 48 5.49 -8.39 -17.45
N LEU A 49 6.71 -7.84 -17.26
CA LEU A 49 7.64 -7.60 -18.35
C LEU A 49 8.12 -8.91 -18.98
N ALA A 50 8.53 -9.88 -18.16
CA ALA A 50 9.00 -11.18 -18.60
C ALA A 50 7.91 -11.97 -19.34
N ALA A 51 6.67 -11.94 -18.83
CA ALA A 51 5.52 -12.59 -19.47
C ALA A 51 5.29 -12.07 -20.89
N ARG A 52 5.36 -10.74 -21.08
CA ARG A 52 5.21 -10.10 -22.39
C ARG A 52 6.38 -10.39 -23.33
N LEU A 53 7.63 -10.24 -22.87
CA LEU A 53 8.82 -10.47 -23.70
C LEU A 53 8.95 -11.94 -24.17
N LEU A 54 8.54 -12.89 -23.32
CA LEU A 54 8.59 -14.32 -23.63
C LEU A 54 7.35 -14.84 -24.35
N ASN A 55 6.34 -13.98 -24.60
CA ASN A 55 5.01 -14.37 -25.09
C ASN A 55 4.45 -15.55 -24.27
N ALA A 56 4.50 -15.42 -22.94
CA ALA A 56 4.14 -16.45 -21.97
C ALA A 56 2.98 -16.04 -21.06
N GLU A 57 2.19 -15.05 -21.49
CA GLU A 57 0.99 -14.59 -20.78
C GLU A 57 0.00 -15.75 -20.66
N SER A 58 -0.55 -15.94 -19.46
CA SER A 58 -1.52 -17.00 -19.16
C SER A 58 -2.53 -16.56 -18.11
N ASN A 59 -3.73 -17.15 -18.17
CA ASN A 59 -4.75 -16.92 -17.13
C ASN A 59 -4.26 -17.36 -15.73
N PHE A 60 -3.47 -18.43 -15.67
CA PHE A 60 -2.86 -18.88 -14.41
C PHE A 60 -1.90 -17.82 -13.85
N GLY A 61 -0.99 -17.30 -14.70
CA GLY A 61 -0.04 -16.25 -14.30
C GLY A 61 -0.76 -15.00 -13.78
N LYS A 62 -1.81 -14.55 -14.48
CA LYS A 62 -2.62 -13.40 -14.07
C LYS A 62 -3.31 -13.60 -12.71
N GLN A 63 -3.78 -14.82 -12.41
CA GLN A 63 -4.38 -15.12 -11.10
C GLN A 63 -3.32 -15.20 -10.01
N LEU A 64 -2.16 -15.82 -10.30
CA LEU A 64 -1.06 -15.93 -9.36
C LEU A 64 -0.51 -14.54 -8.97
N ASP A 65 -0.37 -13.64 -9.95
CA ASP A 65 0.01 -12.25 -9.81
C ASP A 65 -0.94 -11.52 -8.83
N SER A 66 -2.24 -11.59 -9.07
CA SER A 66 -3.23 -10.96 -8.18
C SER A 66 -3.23 -11.54 -6.76
N LEU A 67 -2.97 -12.85 -6.60
CA LEU A 67 -2.85 -13.48 -5.29
C LEU A 67 -1.56 -13.04 -4.56
N SER A 68 -0.47 -12.84 -5.29
CA SER A 68 0.77 -12.28 -4.75
C SER A 68 0.58 -10.84 -4.30
N ASP A 69 -0.04 -10.03 -5.16
CA ASP A 69 -0.28 -8.61 -4.93
C ASP A 69 -1.20 -8.35 -3.75
N ILE A 70 -2.23 -9.19 -3.52
CA ILE A 70 -3.07 -9.02 -2.34
C ILE A 70 -2.27 -9.20 -1.05
N VAL A 71 -1.25 -10.05 -1.03
CA VAL A 71 -0.39 -10.21 0.15
C VAL A 71 0.53 -9.01 0.28
N THR A 72 1.31 -8.67 -0.75
CA THR A 72 2.34 -7.64 -0.70
C THR A 72 1.75 -6.23 -0.60
N SER A 73 0.70 -5.95 -1.40
CA SER A 73 0.11 -4.60 -1.50
C SER A 73 -1.21 -4.42 -0.75
N GLY A 74 -1.77 -5.49 -0.16
CA GLY A 74 -3.02 -5.43 0.60
C GLY A 74 -2.85 -5.82 2.07
N VAL A 75 -2.30 -7.03 2.34
CA VAL A 75 -2.17 -7.56 3.71
C VAL A 75 -1.05 -6.84 4.46
N VAL A 76 0.13 -6.69 3.85
CA VAL A 76 1.28 -6.03 4.48
C VAL A 76 0.94 -4.62 5.00
N PRO A 77 0.41 -3.69 4.18
CA PRO A 77 0.06 -2.36 4.68
C PRO A 77 -1.04 -2.39 5.75
N GLY A 78 -2.00 -3.32 5.65
CA GLY A 78 -3.00 -3.54 6.69
C GLY A 78 -2.37 -3.92 8.03
N ILE A 79 -1.37 -4.82 8.02
CA ILE A 79 -0.64 -5.22 9.24
C ILE A 79 0.21 -4.06 9.77
N VAL A 80 0.87 -3.28 8.92
CA VAL A 80 1.64 -2.12 9.35
C VAL A 80 0.74 -1.12 10.08
N VAL A 81 -0.42 -0.78 9.51
CA VAL A 81 -1.38 0.13 10.16
C VAL A 81 -1.95 -0.48 11.45
N TYR A 82 -2.21 -1.78 11.48
CA TYR A 82 -2.59 -2.48 12.70
C TYR A 82 -1.54 -2.32 13.82
N GLN A 83 -0.25 -2.42 13.48
CA GLN A 83 0.83 -2.19 14.43
C GLN A 83 0.93 -0.69 14.85
N LEU A 84 0.67 0.26 13.94
CA LEU A 84 0.59 1.67 14.30
C LEU A 84 -0.53 1.95 15.30
N PHE A 85 -1.71 1.32 15.17
CA PHE A 85 -2.76 1.40 16.17
C PHE A 85 -2.32 0.89 17.55
N LYS A 86 -1.50 -0.16 17.61
CA LYS A 86 -0.92 -0.63 18.86
C LYS A 86 0.07 0.35 19.47
N LEU A 87 0.84 1.06 18.62
CA LEU A 87 1.79 2.08 19.06
C LEU A 87 1.12 3.39 19.50
N SER A 88 -0.11 3.67 19.03
CA SER A 88 -0.84 4.91 19.36
C SER A 88 -1.14 5.05 20.86
N GLY A 89 -1.04 3.97 21.64
CA GLY A 89 -1.18 3.99 23.10
C GLY A 89 -2.56 4.39 23.63
N ASN A 90 -3.50 4.68 22.76
CA ASN A 90 -4.84 5.16 23.11
C ASN A 90 -5.75 3.97 23.44
N ARG A 91 -5.65 3.46 24.68
CA ARG A 91 -6.38 2.30 25.19
C ARG A 91 -7.86 2.55 25.43
N VAL A 92 -8.39 3.69 25.09
CA VAL A 92 -9.79 4.08 25.37
C VAL A 92 -10.82 3.12 24.75
N LEU A 93 -10.40 2.30 23.80
CA LEU A 93 -11.23 1.32 23.09
C LEU A 93 -10.68 -0.11 23.19
N ASP A 94 -9.77 -0.38 24.12
CA ASP A 94 -9.31 -1.76 24.36
C ASP A 94 -10.42 -2.55 25.03
N PHE A 95 -10.90 -3.55 24.32
CA PHE A 95 -11.89 -4.49 24.81
C PHE A 95 -11.16 -5.67 25.44
N ASP A 96 -11.25 -5.79 26.78
CA ASP A 96 -10.71 -6.95 27.47
C ASP A 96 -11.65 -8.15 27.28
N LEU A 97 -11.37 -8.94 26.25
CA LEU A 97 -12.13 -10.18 25.99
C LEU A 97 -12.07 -11.16 27.18
N ASN A 98 -11.00 -11.12 27.98
CA ASN A 98 -10.86 -12.02 29.12
C ASN A 98 -11.96 -11.80 30.17
N SER A 99 -12.38 -10.55 30.40
CA SER A 99 -13.44 -10.25 31.37
C SER A 99 -14.79 -10.83 30.98
N TYR A 100 -15.02 -11.03 29.67
CA TYR A 100 -16.28 -11.57 29.14
C TYR A 100 -16.23 -13.08 28.86
N MET A 101 -15.06 -13.61 28.43
CA MET A 101 -14.95 -15.01 28.01
C MET A 101 -14.53 -15.95 29.15
N ASN A 102 -13.78 -15.44 30.13
CA ASN A 102 -13.29 -16.24 31.27
C ASN A 102 -14.44 -16.85 32.11
N PRO A 103 -15.55 -16.14 32.41
CA PRO A 103 -16.67 -16.73 33.17
C PRO A 103 -17.41 -17.81 32.37
N ILE A 104 -17.33 -17.83 31.04
CA ILE A 104 -18.11 -18.72 30.16
C ILE A 104 -17.30 -19.98 29.81
N PHE A 105 -15.99 -19.83 29.55
CA PHE A 105 -15.19 -20.92 28.97
C PHE A 105 -14.01 -21.37 29.83
N ASN A 106 -13.74 -20.74 31.00
CA ASN A 106 -12.54 -21.01 31.83
C ASN A 106 -11.22 -21.00 31.02
N LEU A 107 -11.15 -20.16 30.00
CA LEU A 107 -10.01 -20.00 29.11
C LEU A 107 -9.27 -18.72 29.48
N ASP A 108 -8.07 -18.85 30.06
CA ASP A 108 -7.14 -17.73 30.24
C ASP A 108 -6.52 -17.33 28.89
N LEU A 109 -7.36 -16.77 28.02
CA LEU A 109 -6.90 -16.20 26.75
C LEU A 109 -6.31 -14.81 27.00
N VAL A 110 -5.00 -14.72 27.12
CA VAL A 110 -4.27 -13.45 27.25
C VAL A 110 -4.27 -12.71 25.89
N PHE A 111 -5.44 -12.31 25.40
CA PHE A 111 -5.58 -11.47 24.21
C PHE A 111 -6.14 -10.11 24.63
N SER A 112 -5.27 -9.12 24.78
CA SER A 112 -5.70 -7.73 24.71
C SER A 112 -5.90 -7.35 23.23
N ILE A 113 -7.13 -7.45 22.75
CA ILE A 113 -7.48 -7.07 21.37
C ILE A 113 -8.01 -5.64 21.43
N SER A 114 -7.36 -4.73 20.71
CA SER A 114 -7.94 -3.41 20.41
C SER A 114 -8.85 -3.54 19.19
N PRO A 115 -10.20 -3.47 19.33
CA PRO A 115 -11.11 -3.61 18.21
C PRO A 115 -10.88 -2.56 17.13
N VAL A 116 -10.43 -1.37 17.52
CA VAL A 116 -10.12 -0.26 16.60
C VAL A 116 -8.99 -0.61 15.65
N ALA A 117 -8.01 -1.38 16.09
CA ALA A 117 -6.89 -1.79 15.24
C ALA A 117 -7.33 -2.66 14.05
N PHE A 118 -8.47 -3.37 14.16
CA PHE A 118 -9.00 -4.16 13.04
C PHE A 118 -9.50 -3.31 11.88
N ILE A 119 -9.77 -2.02 12.08
CA ILE A 119 -10.10 -1.07 11.00
C ILE A 119 -8.97 -1.06 9.95
N ALA A 120 -7.72 -1.30 10.35
CA ALA A 120 -6.58 -1.40 9.45
C ALA A 120 -6.81 -2.41 8.30
N PHE A 121 -7.52 -3.51 8.56
CA PHE A 121 -7.79 -4.52 7.54
C PHE A 121 -8.80 -4.09 6.47
N LEU A 122 -9.45 -2.93 6.62
CA LEU A 122 -10.20 -2.32 5.52
C LEU A 122 -9.29 -2.04 4.31
N ILE A 123 -7.99 -1.76 4.54
CA ILE A 123 -7.00 -1.60 3.46
C ILE A 123 -6.90 -2.90 2.65
N THR A 124 -6.79 -4.04 3.34
CA THR A 124 -6.74 -5.36 2.69
C THR A 124 -8.01 -5.65 1.90
N LEU A 125 -9.19 -5.38 2.49
CA LEU A 125 -10.48 -5.58 1.81
C LEU A 125 -10.62 -4.66 0.60
N GLY A 126 -10.26 -3.38 0.73
CA GLY A 126 -10.29 -2.41 -0.36
C GLY A 126 -9.34 -2.79 -1.51
N SER A 127 -8.14 -3.30 -1.16
CA SER A 127 -7.17 -3.82 -2.15
C SER A 127 -7.71 -5.05 -2.88
N ALA A 128 -8.34 -6.00 -2.16
CA ALA A 128 -8.93 -7.19 -2.74
C ALA A 128 -10.05 -6.85 -3.74
N VAL A 129 -10.97 -5.96 -3.36
CA VAL A 129 -12.05 -5.50 -4.25
C VAL A 129 -11.47 -4.82 -5.50
N ARG A 130 -10.44 -3.98 -5.33
CA ARG A 130 -9.79 -3.31 -6.45
C ARG A 130 -9.12 -4.29 -7.41
N LEU A 131 -8.32 -5.24 -6.90
CA LEU A 131 -7.64 -6.25 -7.73
C LEU A 131 -8.64 -7.16 -8.45
N ALA A 132 -9.74 -7.55 -7.78
CA ALA A 132 -10.81 -8.31 -8.41
C ALA A 132 -11.49 -7.54 -9.55
N LYS A 133 -11.80 -6.24 -9.35
CA LYS A 133 -12.34 -5.38 -10.42
C LYS A 133 -11.37 -5.29 -11.59
N PHE A 134 -10.08 -5.08 -11.32
CA PHE A 134 -9.06 -4.98 -12.37
C PHE A 134 -8.95 -6.24 -13.25
N ASN A 135 -9.20 -7.40 -12.67
CA ASN A 135 -9.19 -8.67 -13.40
C ASN A 135 -10.44 -8.94 -14.26
N THR A 136 -11.55 -8.23 -13.99
CA THR A 136 -12.84 -8.47 -14.65
C THR A 136 -13.19 -7.43 -15.71
N ILE A 137 -12.52 -6.28 -15.73
CA ILE A 137 -12.82 -5.18 -16.66
C ILE A 137 -11.77 -5.20 -17.78
N ASP A 138 -12.22 -5.24 -19.05
CA ASP A 138 -11.34 -5.01 -20.18
C ASP A 138 -10.80 -3.58 -20.15
N TYR A 139 -9.51 -3.45 -20.35
CA TYR A 139 -8.75 -2.22 -20.17
C TYR A 139 -9.30 -1.03 -20.98
N THR A 140 -9.63 0.05 -20.26
CA THR A 140 -9.65 1.40 -20.80
C THR A 140 -8.30 2.07 -20.53
N ASP A 141 -7.86 2.98 -21.41
CA ASP A 141 -6.53 3.63 -21.36
C ASP A 141 -6.24 4.49 -20.11
N GLU A 142 -7.19 4.67 -19.20
CA GLU A 142 -7.07 5.49 -18.00
C GLU A 142 -7.15 4.65 -16.72
N PHE A 143 -6.19 4.88 -15.82
CA PHE A 143 -6.21 4.27 -14.48
C PHE A 143 -7.27 4.94 -13.60
N GLU A 144 -8.24 4.17 -13.15
CA GLU A 144 -9.22 4.60 -12.15
C GLU A 144 -8.75 4.24 -10.74
N GLY A 145 -8.76 5.21 -9.85
CA GLY A 145 -8.41 5.07 -8.44
C GLY A 145 -6.91 4.84 -8.15
N LEU A 146 -6.52 5.00 -6.87
CA LEU A 146 -5.14 4.87 -6.42
C LEU A 146 -4.63 3.43 -6.57
N PRO A 147 -3.50 3.17 -7.29
CA PRO A 147 -2.93 1.82 -7.43
C PRO A 147 -2.63 1.18 -6.07
N THR A 148 -2.92 -0.13 -5.93
CA THR A 148 -2.63 -0.89 -4.70
C THR A 148 -1.18 -0.83 -4.28
N PRO A 149 -0.16 -0.93 -5.17
CA PRO A 149 1.23 -0.76 -4.78
C PRO A 149 1.56 0.65 -4.26
N ALA A 150 0.95 1.69 -4.84
CA ALA A 150 1.17 3.05 -4.36
C ALA A 150 0.57 3.26 -2.96
N ASN A 151 -0.63 2.73 -2.71
CA ASN A 151 -1.24 2.73 -1.39
C ASN A 151 -0.41 1.94 -0.37
N ALA A 152 0.13 0.80 -0.76
CA ALA A 152 1.01 0.00 0.09
C ALA A 152 2.26 0.77 0.48
N LEU A 153 2.96 1.39 -0.49
CA LEU A 153 4.15 2.20 -0.23
C LEU A 153 3.86 3.38 0.71
N PHE A 154 2.68 4.01 0.59
CA PHE A 154 2.26 5.06 1.50
C PHE A 154 2.23 4.58 2.95
N PHE A 155 1.51 3.49 3.23
CA PHE A 155 1.34 3.00 4.59
C PHE A 155 2.58 2.33 5.17
N VAL A 156 3.36 1.65 4.33
CA VAL A 156 4.57 0.95 4.79
C VAL A 156 5.70 1.94 5.11
N ALA A 157 5.78 3.07 4.40
CA ALA A 157 6.74 4.13 4.69
C ALA A 157 6.26 5.08 5.82
N LEU A 158 4.97 5.08 6.16
CA LEU A 158 4.39 5.99 7.15
C LEU A 158 5.04 5.89 8.55
N PRO A 159 5.33 4.70 9.11
CA PRO A 159 6.03 4.60 10.39
C PRO A 159 7.39 5.29 10.39
N LEU A 160 8.16 5.13 9.30
CA LEU A 160 9.48 5.74 9.15
C LEU A 160 9.40 7.26 9.01
N LEU A 161 8.33 7.76 8.41
CA LEU A 161 8.05 9.19 8.34
C LEU A 161 7.69 9.75 9.73
N ILE A 162 6.86 9.06 10.50
CA ILE A 162 6.42 9.46 11.84
C ILE A 162 7.61 9.53 12.80
N ASP A 163 8.56 8.60 12.69
CA ASP A 163 9.76 8.55 13.55
C ASP A 163 10.88 9.48 13.06
N HIS A 164 10.66 10.21 11.97
CA HIS A 164 11.65 11.11 11.42
C HIS A 164 11.86 12.37 12.31
N VAL A 165 13.11 12.81 12.43
CA VAL A 165 13.52 13.92 13.31
C VAL A 165 12.70 15.20 13.12
N TYR A 166 12.35 15.54 11.87
CA TYR A 166 11.56 16.75 11.58
C TYR A 166 10.09 16.65 11.98
N LEU A 167 9.56 15.47 12.26
CA LEU A 167 8.17 15.23 12.61
C LEU A 167 7.97 14.74 14.04
N ILE A 168 9.03 14.73 14.85
CA ILE A 168 9.01 14.20 16.22
C ILE A 168 7.98 14.93 17.09
N GLU A 169 7.81 16.24 16.91
CA GLU A 169 6.81 17.05 17.62
C GLU A 169 5.37 16.73 17.17
N SER A 170 5.19 16.26 15.93
CA SER A 170 3.90 15.91 15.37
C SER A 170 3.54 14.42 15.55
N LYS A 171 4.43 13.64 16.18
CA LYS A 171 4.28 12.19 16.36
C LYS A 171 2.98 11.82 17.05
N GLU A 172 2.60 12.52 18.12
CA GLU A 172 1.36 12.26 18.86
C GLU A 172 0.11 12.48 18.01
N TYR A 173 0.12 13.50 17.14
CA TYR A 173 -1.00 13.77 16.22
C TYR A 173 -1.11 12.70 15.13
N LEU A 174 0.03 12.27 14.57
CA LEU A 174 0.07 11.28 13.49
C LEU A 174 -0.26 9.86 14.00
N LEU A 175 0.17 9.51 15.21
CA LEU A 175 -0.16 8.23 15.85
C LEU A 175 -1.51 8.23 16.58
N ASN A 176 -2.32 9.28 16.45
CA ASN A 176 -3.65 9.31 17.04
C ASN A 176 -4.58 8.35 16.30
N ASN A 177 -5.43 7.63 17.04
CA ASN A 177 -6.43 6.70 16.47
C ASN A 177 -7.33 7.38 15.43
N TYR A 178 -7.78 8.61 15.66
CA TYR A 178 -8.63 9.35 14.70
C TYR A 178 -7.90 9.63 13.40
N THR A 179 -6.61 9.99 13.46
CA THR A 179 -5.78 10.21 12.27
C THR A 179 -5.61 8.91 11.49
N LEU A 180 -5.27 7.81 12.16
CA LEU A 180 -5.08 6.50 11.53
C LEU A 180 -6.38 5.98 10.89
N ILE A 181 -7.54 6.15 11.56
CA ILE A 181 -8.86 5.79 11.02
C ILE A 181 -9.14 6.62 9.76
N THR A 182 -8.94 7.94 9.84
CA THR A 182 -9.19 8.84 8.70
C THR A 182 -8.31 8.48 7.50
N LEU A 183 -7.02 8.24 7.72
CA LEU A 183 -6.09 7.82 6.66
C LEU A 183 -6.51 6.47 6.05
N THR A 184 -6.89 5.50 6.88
CA THR A 184 -7.34 4.18 6.44
C THR A 184 -8.60 4.29 5.56
N ILE A 185 -9.64 4.96 6.05
CA ILE A 185 -10.89 5.10 5.31
C ILE A 185 -10.68 5.90 4.02
N SER A 186 -9.95 7.00 4.08
CA SER A 186 -9.65 7.83 2.90
C SER A 186 -8.92 7.03 1.83
N SER A 187 -7.95 6.20 2.22
CA SER A 187 -7.19 5.37 1.28
C SER A 187 -8.07 4.33 0.59
N VAL A 188 -8.95 3.65 1.34
CA VAL A 188 -9.91 2.68 0.78
C VAL A 188 -10.84 3.33 -0.22
N ILE A 189 -11.33 4.54 0.09
CA ILE A 189 -12.15 5.33 -0.83
C ILE A 189 -11.35 5.68 -2.07
N LEU A 190 -10.13 6.23 -1.93
CA LEU A 190 -9.27 6.64 -3.04
C LEU A 190 -8.89 5.47 -3.97
N MET A 191 -8.74 4.24 -3.43
CA MET A 191 -8.47 3.07 -4.23
C MET A 191 -9.67 2.63 -5.09
N ASN A 192 -10.90 2.82 -4.59
CA ASN A 192 -12.09 2.22 -5.19
C ASN A 192 -13.02 3.19 -5.92
N VAL A 193 -12.84 4.51 -5.73
CA VAL A 193 -13.57 5.55 -6.46
C VAL A 193 -12.95 5.72 -7.85
N PRO A 194 -13.76 5.91 -8.92
CA PRO A 194 -13.28 6.15 -10.28
C PRO A 194 -12.69 7.56 -10.43
N PHE A 195 -11.61 7.82 -9.71
CA PHE A 195 -10.86 9.07 -9.79
C PHE A 195 -9.76 8.90 -10.85
N ARG A 196 -9.76 9.73 -11.88
CA ARG A 196 -8.80 9.64 -12.97
C ARG A 196 -7.42 10.09 -12.50
N LEU A 197 -6.49 9.14 -12.47
CA LEU A 197 -5.10 9.38 -12.13
C LEU A 197 -4.22 9.30 -13.38
N PHE A 198 -3.23 10.18 -13.48
CA PHE A 198 -2.28 10.06 -14.58
C PHE A 198 -1.30 8.91 -14.35
N SER A 199 -1.12 8.11 -15.38
CA SER A 199 -0.06 7.09 -15.39
C SER A 199 1.31 7.76 -15.44
N LEU A 200 2.27 7.30 -14.64
CA LEU A 200 3.67 7.77 -14.69
C LEU A 200 4.39 7.38 -15.98
N ARG A 201 3.78 6.58 -16.86
CA ARG A 201 4.34 6.27 -18.17
C ARG A 201 4.50 7.55 -19.00
N LEU A 202 5.72 7.88 -19.39
CA LEU A 202 6.01 9.00 -20.25
C LEU A 202 5.44 8.73 -21.66
N SER A 203 4.56 9.59 -22.14
CA SER A 203 4.01 9.52 -23.49
C SER A 203 4.69 10.56 -24.37
N LEU A 204 5.34 10.13 -25.45
CA LEU A 204 5.99 11.05 -26.41
C LEU A 204 4.97 11.88 -27.22
N ARG A 205 3.68 11.52 -27.20
CA ARG A 205 2.63 12.16 -28.03
C ARG A 205 1.84 13.29 -27.38
N LYS A 206 1.87 13.44 -26.03
CA LYS A 206 1.08 14.46 -25.30
C LYS A 206 1.98 15.25 -24.36
N TYR A 207 2.52 16.38 -24.83
CA TYR A 207 3.48 17.20 -24.10
C TYR A 207 2.90 17.78 -22.79
N ASP A 208 1.68 18.28 -22.82
CA ASP A 208 1.04 18.94 -21.66
C ASP A 208 0.83 18.01 -20.45
N TYR A 209 0.58 16.73 -20.70
CA TYR A 209 0.43 15.74 -19.63
C TYR A 209 1.75 15.30 -18.99
N ASN A 210 2.89 15.57 -19.64
CA ASN A 210 4.20 15.17 -19.12
C ASN A 210 4.72 16.11 -18.04
N ILE A 211 4.25 17.36 -17.98
CA ILE A 211 4.72 18.36 -17.01
C ILE A 211 4.46 17.87 -15.58
N PHE A 212 3.23 17.45 -15.26
CA PHE A 212 2.88 16.95 -13.93
C PHE A 212 3.66 15.69 -13.54
N LYS A 213 3.95 14.80 -14.51
CA LYS A 213 4.76 13.61 -14.31
C LYS A 213 6.21 13.95 -13.99
N ILE A 214 6.79 14.85 -14.78
CA ILE A 214 8.16 15.34 -14.58
C ILE A 214 8.25 16.06 -13.23
N LEU A 215 7.27 16.91 -12.90
CA LEU A 215 7.22 17.62 -11.63
C LEU A 215 7.15 16.66 -10.45
N THR A 216 6.34 15.59 -10.55
CA THR A 216 6.29 14.54 -9.53
C THR A 216 7.66 13.90 -9.33
N ILE A 217 8.34 13.50 -10.40
CA ILE A 217 9.65 12.86 -10.33
C ILE A 217 10.71 13.82 -9.77
N VAL A 218 10.76 15.05 -10.25
CA VAL A 218 11.75 16.06 -9.82
C VAL A 218 11.56 16.43 -8.34
N LEU A 219 10.32 16.61 -7.89
CA LEU A 219 10.03 16.92 -6.48
C LEU A 219 10.16 15.72 -5.56
N SER A 220 10.05 14.49 -6.06
CA SER A 220 10.26 13.30 -5.22
C SER A 220 11.71 13.14 -4.76
N ILE A 221 12.68 13.58 -5.57
CA ILE A 221 14.11 13.47 -5.24
C ILE A 221 14.47 14.21 -3.95
N PRO A 222 14.22 15.54 -3.81
CA PRO A 222 14.50 16.25 -2.57
C PRO A 222 13.70 15.73 -1.37
N ILE A 223 12.46 15.26 -1.57
CA ILE A 223 11.65 14.67 -0.50
C ILE A 223 12.34 13.42 0.05
N ILE A 224 12.78 12.51 -0.84
CA ILE A 224 13.46 11.28 -0.41
C ILE A 224 14.82 11.61 0.23
N LEU A 225 15.57 12.60 -0.29
CA LEU A 225 16.84 13.00 0.30
C LEU A 225 16.69 13.60 1.70
N LEU A 226 15.61 14.36 1.95
CA LEU A 226 15.34 15.00 3.24
C LEU A 226 14.75 14.06 4.28
N PHE A 227 13.81 13.20 3.88
CA PHE A 227 13.03 12.33 4.77
C PHE A 227 13.44 10.85 4.70
N GLY A 228 14.47 10.52 3.92
CA GLY A 228 14.94 9.15 3.75
C GLY A 228 13.83 8.22 3.25
N LEU A 229 13.79 7.01 3.77
CA LEU A 229 12.80 6.00 3.41
C LEU A 229 11.35 6.41 3.75
N GLY A 230 11.15 7.22 4.81
CA GLY A 230 9.82 7.77 5.14
C GLY A 230 9.27 8.72 4.07
N GLY A 231 10.15 9.31 3.25
CA GLY A 231 9.78 10.20 2.15
C GLY A 231 8.86 9.57 1.11
N PHE A 232 8.83 8.24 0.97
CA PHE A 232 7.90 7.57 0.04
C PHE A 232 6.43 7.89 0.37
N SER A 233 6.05 8.02 1.64
CA SER A 233 4.68 8.45 2.01
C SER A 233 4.37 9.85 1.50
N LEU A 234 5.31 10.78 1.63
CA LEU A 234 5.15 12.17 1.15
C LEU A 234 5.11 12.23 -0.39
N VAL A 235 5.87 11.39 -1.08
CA VAL A 235 5.84 11.29 -2.55
C VAL A 235 4.46 10.85 -3.04
N ILE A 236 3.81 9.92 -2.36
CA ILE A 236 2.44 9.51 -2.72
C ILE A 236 1.43 10.64 -2.47
N ILE A 237 1.56 11.38 -1.37
CA ILE A 237 0.74 12.58 -1.11
C ILE A 237 0.95 13.62 -2.21
N LEU A 238 2.20 13.92 -2.57
CA LEU A 238 2.53 14.83 -3.66
C LEU A 238 1.90 14.38 -4.99
N TYR A 239 2.00 13.10 -5.31
CA TYR A 239 1.39 12.52 -6.52
C TYR A 239 -0.13 12.73 -6.53
N LEU A 240 -0.82 12.46 -5.42
CA LEU A 240 -2.27 12.70 -5.30
C LEU A 240 -2.61 14.19 -5.45
N PHE A 241 -1.86 15.07 -4.80
CA PHE A 241 -2.06 16.51 -4.87
C PHE A 241 -1.92 17.04 -6.30
N LEU A 242 -0.87 16.63 -7.02
CA LEU A 242 -0.67 17.03 -8.41
C LEU A 242 -1.75 16.47 -9.34
N ASN A 243 -2.31 15.29 -9.04
CA ASN A 243 -3.47 14.78 -9.79
C ASN A 243 -4.73 15.63 -9.59
N VAL A 244 -4.99 16.09 -8.36
CA VAL A 244 -6.11 16.98 -8.07
C VAL A 244 -5.95 18.29 -8.84
N ILE A 245 -4.77 18.90 -8.80
CA ILE A 245 -4.50 20.14 -9.54
C ILE A 245 -4.71 19.94 -11.04
N ARG A 246 -4.17 18.85 -11.60
CA ARG A 246 -4.34 18.52 -13.02
C ARG A 246 -5.81 18.40 -13.40
N ASN A 247 -6.60 17.69 -12.61
CA ASN A 247 -8.02 17.48 -12.89
C ASN A 247 -8.79 18.80 -12.81
N LEU A 248 -8.46 19.68 -11.88
CA LEU A 248 -9.04 21.02 -11.80
C LEU A 248 -8.64 21.89 -13.03
N TRP A 249 -7.37 21.80 -13.45
CA TRP A 249 -6.88 22.51 -14.64
C TRP A 249 -7.55 22.04 -15.94
N SER A 250 -7.92 20.77 -16.03
CA SER A 250 -8.59 20.23 -17.22
C SER A 250 -10.08 20.59 -17.32
N LEU A 251 -10.65 21.22 -16.26
CA LEU A 251 -12.03 21.71 -16.23
C LEU A 251 -12.15 23.20 -16.61
N ILE A 252 -11.02 23.91 -16.70
CA ILE A 252 -10.88 25.31 -17.15
C ILE A 252 -10.44 25.34 -18.61
#